data_98a3236061c8169ff7a30777036a365c
#
_entry.id   98a3236061c8169ff7a30777036a365c
#
_cell.length_a   1.000
_cell.length_b   1.000
_cell.length_c   1.000
_cell.angle_alpha   90.00
_cell.angle_beta   90.00
_cell.angle_gamma   90.00
#
_symmetry.space_group_name_H-M   'P 1'
#
loop_
_entity.id
_entity.type
_entity.pdbx_description
1 polymer ?
#
loop_
_entity_poly.entity_id
_entity_poly.type
_entity_poly.pdbx_seq_one_letter_code
_entity_poly.pdbx_strand_id
1 'polypeptide(L)'
;MSRFSASGKTLATAANSNILSIRSTATQRAMIEEFYCYAEAATAWLSPALFLTTVVDTAGTGVTLQKEDNGSGAASCTVQTIPTGGTLAAVANKRASLPAVIGSGFMWSWPPGEGLIVPPSLSAMLRNDGVIGPAITWGLTIREV
;
A
#
# COMPACT_ATOMS: atom_id res chain seq x y z
N MET A 1 -7.07 -19.52 -4.62
CA MET A 1 -6.45 -18.28 -4.12
C MET A 1 -5.61 -17.68 -5.22
N SER A 2 -5.92 -16.45 -5.61
CA SER A 2 -5.23 -15.80 -6.71
C SER A 2 -4.24 -14.79 -6.18
N ARG A 3 -3.04 -14.74 -6.76
CA ARG A 3 -1.96 -13.84 -6.38
C ARG A 3 -1.78 -12.76 -7.46
N PHE A 4 -1.62 -11.53 -7.01
CA PHE A 4 -1.51 -10.36 -7.86
C PHE A 4 -0.40 -9.44 -7.38
N SER A 5 0.21 -8.73 -8.32
CA SER A 5 1.19 -7.69 -8.02
C SER A 5 0.78 -6.36 -8.65
N ALA A 6 1.26 -5.30 -8.06
CA ALA A 6 1.19 -3.95 -8.60
C ALA A 6 2.44 -3.18 -8.26
N SER A 7 2.80 -2.24 -9.10
CA SER A 7 3.92 -1.32 -8.85
C SER A 7 3.64 0.03 -9.47
N GLY A 8 4.32 1.04 -9.02
CA GLY A 8 4.16 2.37 -9.55
C GLY A 8 5.17 3.35 -8.95
N LYS A 9 5.01 4.59 -9.39
CA LYS A 9 5.76 5.74 -8.91
C LYS A 9 4.79 6.82 -8.44
N THR A 10 5.20 7.57 -7.44
CA THR A 10 4.47 8.77 -7.02
C THR A 10 5.35 10.01 -7.22
N LEU A 11 4.72 11.16 -7.30
CA LEU A 11 5.38 12.44 -7.10
C LEU A 11 5.82 12.58 -5.63
N ALA A 12 6.45 13.70 -5.26
CA ALA A 12 6.76 14.01 -3.88
C ALA A 12 5.51 13.84 -2.99
N THR A 13 5.69 13.15 -1.88
CA THR A 13 4.58 12.86 -0.96
C THR A 13 4.34 14.05 -0.03
N ALA A 14 3.11 14.50 0.10
CA ALA A 14 2.76 15.56 1.04
C ALA A 14 2.90 15.08 2.50
N ALA A 15 3.03 16.03 3.43
CA ALA A 15 3.03 15.72 4.86
C ALA A 15 1.70 15.08 5.28
N ASN A 16 1.79 14.07 6.11
CA ASN A 16 0.62 13.35 6.66
C ASN A 16 -0.41 12.96 5.59
N SER A 17 0.06 12.53 4.41
CA SER A 17 -0.79 12.20 3.27
C SER A 17 -0.83 10.71 2.97
N ASN A 18 -1.96 10.27 2.44
CA ASN A 18 -2.14 8.91 1.97
C ASN A 18 -1.42 8.73 0.63
N ILE A 19 -0.68 7.65 0.51
CA ILE A 19 0.11 7.33 -0.70
C ILE A 19 -0.62 6.27 -1.52
N LEU A 20 -1.09 5.23 -0.86
CA LEU A 20 -1.63 4.02 -1.49
C LEU A 20 -2.73 3.44 -0.63
N SER A 21 -3.78 2.91 -1.23
CA SER A 21 -4.73 2.04 -0.54
C SER A 21 -4.89 0.70 -1.25
N ILE A 22 -5.05 -0.35 -0.46
CA ILE A 22 -5.40 -1.70 -0.89
C ILE A 22 -6.77 -2.01 -0.30
N ARG A 23 -7.77 -2.24 -1.14
CA ARG A 23 -9.16 -2.43 -0.73
C ARG A 23 -9.61 -3.87 -0.91
N SER A 24 -10.26 -4.39 0.12
CA SER A 24 -11.06 -5.62 0.06
C SER A 24 -12.48 -5.33 -0.40
N THR A 25 -13.11 -6.31 -1.02
CA THR A 25 -14.56 -6.27 -1.29
C THR A 25 -15.33 -6.86 -0.10
N ALA A 26 -16.65 -6.90 -0.19
CA ALA A 26 -17.48 -7.52 0.83
C ALA A 26 -17.27 -9.05 0.92
N THR A 27 -16.88 -9.68 -0.19
CA THR A 27 -16.79 -11.14 -0.32
C THR A 27 -15.34 -11.63 -0.51
N GLN A 28 -14.43 -10.76 -0.90
CA GLN A 28 -13.04 -11.12 -1.18
C GLN A 28 -12.10 -10.21 -0.39
N ARG A 29 -11.27 -10.79 0.46
CA ARG A 29 -10.29 -10.05 1.25
C ARG A 29 -8.94 -10.02 0.52
N ALA A 30 -8.24 -8.91 0.64
CA ALA A 30 -6.85 -8.80 0.24
C ALA A 30 -5.95 -9.18 1.42
N MET A 31 -4.99 -10.07 1.17
CA MET A 31 -3.90 -10.35 2.08
C MET A 31 -2.62 -9.78 1.48
N ILE A 32 -1.99 -8.83 2.15
CA ILE A 32 -0.74 -8.21 1.71
C ILE A 32 0.40 -9.15 2.11
N GLU A 33 1.11 -9.70 1.12
CA GLU A 33 2.22 -10.62 1.34
C GLU A 33 3.58 -9.91 1.28
N GLU A 34 3.67 -8.85 0.46
CA GLU A 34 4.89 -8.08 0.31
C GLU A 34 4.56 -6.63 -0.05
N PHE A 35 5.35 -5.72 0.47
CA PHE A 35 5.37 -4.33 0.08
C PHE A 35 6.79 -3.79 0.15
N TYR A 36 7.21 -3.09 -0.89
CA TYR A 36 8.48 -2.38 -0.92
C TYR A 36 8.31 -0.93 -1.38
N CYS A 37 9.24 -0.08 -0.96
CA CYS A 37 9.25 1.33 -1.30
C CYS A 37 10.70 1.85 -1.31
N TYR A 38 11.03 2.64 -2.32
CA TYR A 38 12.33 3.29 -2.48
C TYR A 38 12.16 4.76 -2.78
N ALA A 39 13.00 5.60 -2.16
CA ALA A 39 13.06 7.03 -2.43
C ALA A 39 13.77 7.30 -3.77
N GLU A 40 13.16 8.12 -4.63
CA GLU A 40 13.73 8.54 -5.92
C GLU A 40 14.51 9.86 -5.82
N ALA A 41 14.42 10.56 -4.69
CA ALA A 41 15.11 11.82 -4.47
C ALA A 41 15.61 11.93 -3.02
N ALA A 42 16.67 12.70 -2.83
CA ALA A 42 17.25 12.99 -1.51
C ALA A 42 16.75 14.31 -0.92
N THR A 43 15.47 14.62 -1.11
CA THR A 43 14.92 15.94 -0.75
C THR A 43 14.42 16.03 0.69
N ALA A 44 14.00 14.90 1.26
CA ALA A 44 13.43 14.85 2.60
C ALA A 44 13.35 13.42 3.12
N TRP A 45 13.13 13.29 4.43
CA TRP A 45 12.82 12.02 5.07
C TRP A 45 11.43 11.54 4.68
N LEU A 46 11.26 10.24 4.56
CA LEU A 46 9.95 9.62 4.42
C LEU A 46 9.67 8.75 5.64
N SER A 47 8.49 8.89 6.22
CA SER A 47 8.04 8.10 7.36
C SER A 47 6.82 7.27 6.98
N PRO A 48 6.98 6.22 6.16
CA PRO A 48 5.85 5.42 5.71
C PRO A 48 5.28 4.58 6.86
N ALA A 49 3.96 4.58 6.96
CA ALA A 49 3.23 3.77 7.92
C ALA A 49 2.05 3.08 7.22
N LEU A 50 1.84 1.81 7.54
CA LEU A 50 0.74 1.01 7.04
C LEU A 50 -0.32 0.87 8.12
N PHE A 51 -1.53 1.33 7.82
CA PHE A 51 -2.68 1.28 8.69
C PHE A 51 -3.79 0.43 8.07
N LEU A 52 -4.51 -0.30 8.87
CA LEU A 52 -5.87 -0.72 8.51
C LEU A 52 -6.82 0.47 8.69
N THR A 53 -7.89 0.52 7.91
CA THR A 53 -8.91 1.56 8.06
C THR A 53 -10.11 1.04 8.85
N THR A 54 -10.79 1.95 9.54
CA THR A 54 -12.09 1.71 10.17
C THR A 54 -13.25 2.22 9.32
N VAL A 55 -12.93 3.12 8.38
CA VAL A 55 -13.82 3.58 7.32
C VAL A 55 -13.03 3.56 6.02
N VAL A 56 -13.57 2.93 4.97
CA VAL A 56 -12.89 2.84 3.67
C VAL A 56 -12.67 4.23 3.05
N ASP A 57 -11.55 4.40 2.37
CA ASP A 57 -11.25 5.59 1.59
C ASP A 57 -12.23 5.72 0.39
N THR A 58 -12.41 6.93 -0.12
CA THR A 58 -13.48 7.21 -1.11
C THR A 58 -12.98 7.38 -2.53
N ALA A 59 -11.83 7.99 -2.74
CA ALA A 59 -11.33 8.31 -4.07
C ALA A 59 -9.81 8.15 -4.15
N GLY A 60 -9.36 7.81 -5.34
CA GLY A 60 -7.95 7.65 -5.70
C GLY A 60 -7.83 7.25 -7.16
N THR A 61 -6.62 7.21 -7.67
CA THR A 61 -6.35 6.72 -9.03
C THR A 61 -6.12 5.21 -8.99
N GLY A 62 -6.97 4.45 -9.69
CA GLY A 62 -6.87 2.99 -9.76
C GLY A 62 -5.55 2.52 -10.38
N VAL A 63 -4.98 1.49 -9.80
CA VAL A 63 -3.79 0.80 -10.32
C VAL A 63 -4.19 -0.59 -10.79
N THR A 64 -3.76 -0.98 -11.98
CA THR A 64 -4.04 -2.31 -12.53
C THR A 64 -3.24 -3.35 -11.77
N LEU A 65 -3.94 -4.34 -11.23
CA LEU A 65 -3.33 -5.52 -10.63
C LEU A 65 -2.96 -6.52 -11.73
N GLN A 66 -1.70 -6.93 -11.74
CA GLN A 66 -1.18 -7.95 -12.64
C GLN A 66 -1.27 -9.32 -12.00
N LYS A 67 -1.75 -10.30 -12.75
CA LYS A 67 -1.80 -11.69 -12.30
C LYS A 67 -0.38 -12.26 -12.20
N GLU A 68 -0.11 -13.00 -11.15
CA GLU A 68 1.13 -13.76 -11.03
C GLU A 68 0.99 -15.23 -11.48
N ASP A 69 -0.24 -15.68 -11.72
CA ASP A 69 -0.52 -16.97 -12.32
C ASP A 69 -1.53 -16.85 -13.49
N ASN A 70 -1.36 -17.66 -14.50
CA ASN A 70 -2.22 -17.64 -15.71
C ASN A 70 -3.61 -18.25 -15.51
N GLY A 71 -3.84 -18.94 -14.40
CA GLY A 71 -5.12 -19.58 -14.07
C GLY A 71 -6.11 -18.68 -13.34
N SER A 72 -5.66 -17.56 -12.82
CA SER A 72 -6.50 -16.65 -12.04
C SER A 72 -7.43 -15.82 -12.91
N GLY A 73 -8.64 -15.57 -12.39
CA GLY A 73 -9.56 -14.56 -12.89
C GLY A 73 -9.00 -13.12 -12.75
N ALA A 74 -9.78 -12.12 -13.08
CA ALA A 74 -9.46 -10.74 -12.75
C ALA A 74 -9.51 -10.52 -11.23
N ALA A 75 -8.65 -9.62 -10.72
CA ALA A 75 -8.68 -9.27 -9.31
C ALA A 75 -10.02 -8.63 -8.93
N SER A 76 -10.56 -9.02 -7.79
CA SER A 76 -11.74 -8.40 -7.18
C SER A 76 -11.34 -7.26 -6.23
N CYS A 77 -10.23 -7.44 -5.52
CA CYS A 77 -9.62 -6.40 -4.71
C CYS A 77 -9.04 -5.31 -5.60
N THR A 78 -8.91 -4.10 -5.08
CA THR A 78 -8.40 -2.96 -5.84
C THR A 78 -7.25 -2.26 -5.11
N VAL A 79 -6.38 -1.65 -5.89
CA VAL A 79 -5.29 -0.79 -5.42
C VAL A 79 -5.47 0.59 -6.01
N GLN A 80 -5.26 1.63 -5.21
CA GLN A 80 -5.39 3.02 -5.63
C GLN A 80 -4.22 3.85 -5.09
N THR A 81 -3.75 4.80 -5.88
CA THR A 81 -2.77 5.81 -5.45
C THR A 81 -3.47 7.10 -5.04
N ILE A 82 -2.86 7.84 -4.12
CA ILE A 82 -3.35 9.12 -3.60
C ILE A 82 -4.83 9.03 -3.17
N PRO A 83 -5.20 8.05 -2.35
CA PRO A 83 -6.57 7.93 -1.89
C PRO A 83 -6.92 9.08 -0.95
N THR A 84 -8.18 9.52 -1.01
CA THR A 84 -8.73 10.55 -0.12
C THR A 84 -9.82 9.96 0.78
N GLY A 85 -10.09 10.62 1.88
CA GLY A 85 -11.07 10.13 2.86
C GLY A 85 -10.57 8.90 3.62
N GLY A 86 -11.50 8.15 4.18
CA GLY A 86 -11.21 7.02 5.05
C GLY A 86 -10.80 7.45 6.47
N THR A 87 -10.94 6.53 7.39
CA THR A 87 -10.50 6.72 8.78
C THR A 87 -9.50 5.62 9.12
N LEU A 88 -8.32 6.02 9.55
CA LEU A 88 -7.26 5.08 9.93
C LEU A 88 -7.55 4.48 11.31
N ALA A 89 -7.11 3.26 11.53
CA ALA A 89 -7.00 2.71 12.87
C ALA A 89 -6.04 3.55 13.73
N ALA A 90 -6.23 3.52 15.03
CA ALA A 90 -5.44 4.34 15.96
C ALA A 90 -3.94 3.99 15.95
N VAL A 91 -3.59 2.76 15.55
CA VAL A 91 -2.21 2.26 15.57
C VAL A 91 -1.86 1.71 14.19
N ALA A 92 -0.66 2.06 13.71
CA ALA A 92 -0.12 1.49 12.48
C ALA A 92 0.29 0.02 12.68
N ASN A 93 0.00 -0.81 11.69
CA ASN A 93 0.45 -2.21 11.67
C ASN A 93 1.95 -2.34 11.40
N LYS A 94 2.50 -1.43 10.60
CA LYS A 94 3.93 -1.35 10.26
C LYS A 94 4.35 0.10 10.14
N ARG A 95 5.59 0.38 10.50
CA ARG A 95 6.26 1.68 10.30
C ARG A 95 7.67 1.48 9.78
N ALA A 96 8.14 2.42 8.97
CA ALA A 96 9.52 2.54 8.57
C ALA A 96 9.93 4.01 8.58
N SER A 97 11.22 4.26 8.51
CA SER A 97 11.80 5.59 8.35
C SER A 97 12.90 5.51 7.30
N LEU A 98 12.78 6.32 6.27
CA LEU A 98 13.75 6.41 5.18
C LEU A 98 14.54 7.71 5.29
N PRO A 99 15.88 7.67 5.34
CA PRO A 99 16.68 8.86 5.28
C PRO A 99 16.55 9.57 3.93
N ALA A 100 16.90 10.86 3.88
CA ALA A 100 16.91 11.66 2.66
C ALA A 100 18.08 11.28 1.72
N VAL A 101 18.07 10.06 1.23
CA VAL A 101 19.09 9.49 0.33
C VAL A 101 18.40 8.80 -0.83
N ILE A 102 18.82 9.10 -2.05
CA ILE A 102 18.33 8.41 -3.26
C ILE A 102 18.58 6.92 -3.15
N GLY A 103 17.58 6.11 -3.46
CA GLY A 103 17.63 4.66 -3.40
C GLY A 103 17.52 4.07 -2.00
N SER A 104 17.38 4.89 -0.94
CA SER A 104 17.00 4.38 0.36
C SER A 104 15.61 3.76 0.28
N GLY A 105 15.45 2.60 0.89
CA GLY A 105 14.18 1.87 0.79
C GLY A 105 14.01 0.86 1.89
N PHE A 106 12.86 0.24 1.89
CA PHE A 106 12.53 -0.87 2.78
C PHE A 106 11.62 -1.87 2.07
N MET A 107 11.57 -3.05 2.62
CA MET A 107 10.63 -4.08 2.22
C MET A 107 9.98 -4.69 3.46
N TRP A 108 8.67 -4.74 3.47
CA TRP A 108 7.93 -5.57 4.41
C TRP A 108 7.49 -6.83 3.69
N SER A 109 7.86 -7.96 4.22
CA SER A 109 7.42 -9.27 3.74
C SER A 109 6.85 -10.09 4.88
N TRP A 110 5.95 -10.97 4.56
CA TRP A 110 5.35 -11.93 5.48
C TRP A 110 5.58 -13.34 4.95
N PRO A 111 5.68 -14.35 5.80
CA PRO A 111 5.70 -15.72 5.34
C PRO A 111 4.49 -16.02 4.45
N PRO A 112 4.63 -16.90 3.45
CA PRO A 112 3.52 -17.27 2.58
C PRO A 112 2.30 -17.71 3.38
N GLY A 113 1.15 -17.08 3.12
CA GLY A 113 -0.10 -17.35 3.83
C GLY A 113 -0.29 -16.65 5.17
N GLU A 114 0.68 -15.83 5.62
CA GLU A 114 0.64 -15.11 6.89
C GLU A 114 0.60 -13.58 6.73
N GLY A 115 0.23 -13.08 5.56
CA GLY A 115 0.21 -11.66 5.25
C GLY A 115 -0.79 -10.85 6.08
N LEU A 116 -0.69 -9.53 5.99
CA LEU A 116 -1.67 -8.63 6.61
C LEU A 116 -3.01 -8.73 5.87
N ILE A 117 -4.02 -9.24 6.55
CA ILE A 117 -5.36 -9.35 5.96
C ILE A 117 -6.11 -8.04 6.13
N VAL A 118 -6.58 -7.50 5.03
CA VAL A 118 -7.48 -6.34 4.99
C VAL A 118 -8.92 -6.83 5.25
N PRO A 119 -9.61 -6.31 6.26
CA PRO A 119 -10.97 -6.74 6.57
C PRO A 119 -11.94 -6.48 5.41
N PRO A 120 -13.08 -7.23 5.32
CA PRO A 120 -14.07 -7.03 4.27
C PRO A 120 -14.59 -5.59 4.21
N SER A 121 -14.76 -5.06 3.00
CA SER A 121 -15.25 -3.70 2.74
C SER A 121 -14.42 -2.57 3.37
N LEU A 122 -13.19 -2.87 3.79
CA LEU A 122 -12.23 -1.89 4.32
C LEU A 122 -10.98 -1.83 3.46
N SER A 123 -10.03 -1.00 3.85
CA SER A 123 -8.74 -0.88 3.17
C SER A 123 -7.56 -0.95 4.14
N ALA A 124 -6.39 -1.26 3.59
CA ALA A 124 -5.11 -0.94 4.19
C ALA A 124 -4.57 0.31 3.49
N MET A 125 -4.09 1.26 4.27
CA MET A 125 -3.63 2.56 3.80
C MET A 125 -2.15 2.72 4.11
N LEU A 126 -1.33 2.89 3.07
CA LEU A 126 0.01 3.40 3.22
C LEU A 126 -0.04 4.93 3.28
N ARG A 127 0.55 5.49 4.32
CA ARG A 127 0.57 6.92 4.58
C ARG A 127 2.00 7.40 4.81
N ASN A 128 2.32 8.59 4.32
CA ASN A 128 3.47 9.33 4.84
C ASN A 128 3.06 9.97 6.16
N ASP A 129 3.52 9.41 7.25
CA ASP A 129 3.18 9.84 8.61
C ASP A 129 4.26 10.79 9.16
N GLY A 130 4.55 11.85 8.41
CA GLY A 130 5.60 12.79 8.71
C GLY A 130 5.54 14.07 7.85
N VAL A 131 6.69 14.68 7.66
CA VAL A 131 6.85 15.87 6.81
C VAL A 131 6.73 15.53 5.32
N ILE A 132 6.79 16.54 4.45
CA ILE A 132 6.84 16.34 2.99
C ILE A 132 8.01 15.39 2.66
N GLY A 133 7.69 14.32 1.97
CA GLY A 133 8.64 13.28 1.56
C GLY A 133 9.02 13.37 0.08
N PRO A 134 9.99 12.55 -0.36
CA PRO A 134 10.41 12.46 -1.75
C PRO A 134 9.37 11.78 -2.64
N ALA A 135 9.58 11.83 -3.95
CA ALA A 135 8.99 10.89 -4.88
C ALA A 135 9.48 9.48 -4.56
N ILE A 136 8.62 8.50 -4.73
CA ILE A 136 8.92 7.09 -4.41
C ILE A 136 8.55 6.16 -5.56
N THR A 137 9.32 5.08 -5.70
CA THR A 137 8.93 3.86 -6.40
C THR A 137 8.44 2.85 -5.38
N TRP A 138 7.32 2.22 -5.64
CA TRP A 138 6.71 1.23 -4.76
C TRP A 138 6.25 -0.01 -5.54
N GLY A 139 6.13 -1.10 -4.85
CA GLY A 139 5.46 -2.29 -5.34
C GLY A 139 4.90 -3.12 -4.21
N LEU A 140 3.92 -3.93 -4.54
CA LEU A 140 3.25 -4.82 -3.60
C LEU A 140 2.83 -6.13 -4.27
N THR A 141 2.69 -7.15 -3.44
CA THR A 141 2.06 -8.41 -3.79
C THR A 141 0.92 -8.68 -2.83
N ILE A 142 -0.24 -8.98 -3.38
CA ILE A 142 -1.42 -9.37 -2.62
C ILE A 142 -1.93 -10.74 -3.04
N ARG A 143 -2.59 -11.40 -2.12
CA ARG A 143 -3.37 -12.62 -2.37
C ARG A 143 -4.83 -12.36 -2.02
N GLU A 144 -5.74 -12.81 -2.86
CA GLU A 144 -7.16 -12.84 -2.53
C GLU A 144 -7.50 -14.08 -1.71
N VAL A 145 -8.14 -13.88 -0.55
CA VAL A 145 -8.46 -14.92 0.43
C VAL A 145 -9.91 -14.82 0.91
#